data_c5b004cf73827e69e562b9223e34b67b
#
_entry.id   c5b004cf73827e69e562b9223e34b67b
#
_cell.length_a   1.000
_cell.length_b   1.000
_cell.length_c   1.000
_cell.angle_alpha   90.00
_cell.angle_beta   90.00
_cell.angle_gamma   90.00
#
_symmetry.space_group_name_H-M   'P 1'
#
loop_
_entity.id
_entity.type
_entity.pdbx_description
1 polymer ?
#
loop_
_entity_poly.entity_id
_entity_poly.type
_entity_poly.pdbx_seq_one_letter_code
_entity_poly.pdbx_strand_id
1 'polypeptide(L)'
;MLVSRLALATGEDLATLTARHLSPRMSKAAWLAGEAAILATALAELIGGAIALRLLFNLPLIGGVAVTGVGTFAVLALTRGNADRHERVIAVLLSIVAASFVFLLFKANPAWTEVAHGITQTGQALRNPQGFLIALGILGATLMPHNLYLHSGSLAQRARVLPADARDMAMRVARNDTVVSLGVAMLINSAIMIVAAASLSGSGMIVSSLDDAHAVIGHTLGIGAAIVFAVALYAAGQSSTITGVLAGRILSQGFQVRSNWSDRRRALATRLIAGATAVGLLIFTGGQDPDELLVLSQVILSLALPFALGPLVLLACRKSLMGRHALRGAWAWAAVIATVGIVLLDGYLLVDMVV
;
A
#
# COMPACT_ATOMS: atom_id res chain seq x y z
N MET A 1 14.61 -3.22 -0.33
CA MET A 1 16.00 -3.71 -0.42
C MET A 1 16.13 -5.24 -0.22
N LEU A 2 15.59 -5.87 0.84
CA LEU A 2 15.68 -7.33 1.01
C LEU A 2 15.01 -8.09 -0.13
N VAL A 3 13.82 -7.68 -0.53
CA VAL A 3 13.05 -8.27 -1.64
C VAL A 3 13.83 -8.20 -2.96
N SER A 4 14.40 -7.05 -3.28
CA SER A 4 15.22 -6.85 -4.50
C SER A 4 16.44 -7.76 -4.49
N ARG A 5 17.10 -7.85 -3.34
CA ARG A 5 18.27 -8.71 -3.15
C ARG A 5 17.92 -10.19 -3.32
N LEU A 6 16.77 -10.62 -2.75
CA LEU A 6 16.28 -11.99 -2.89
C LEU A 6 16.02 -12.33 -4.37
N ALA A 7 15.22 -11.51 -5.05
CA ALA A 7 14.82 -11.74 -6.42
C ALA A 7 16.01 -11.73 -7.40
N LEU A 8 16.94 -10.77 -7.27
CA LEU A 8 18.10 -10.66 -8.14
C LEU A 8 19.16 -11.75 -7.88
N ALA A 9 19.30 -12.21 -6.62
CA ALA A 9 20.23 -13.28 -6.28
C ALA A 9 19.78 -14.64 -6.80
N THR A 10 18.47 -14.91 -6.67
CA THR A 10 17.91 -16.24 -6.98
C THR A 10 17.32 -16.35 -8.39
N GLY A 11 16.88 -15.22 -9.00
CA GLY A 11 16.12 -15.21 -10.25
C GLY A 11 14.66 -15.64 -10.07
N GLU A 12 14.19 -15.79 -8.81
CA GLU A 12 12.84 -16.22 -8.48
C GLU A 12 12.15 -15.20 -7.56
N ASP A 13 10.81 -15.15 -7.63
CA ASP A 13 10.00 -14.28 -6.80
C ASP A 13 9.74 -14.87 -5.40
N LEU A 14 9.35 -14.01 -4.47
CA LEU A 14 9.11 -14.38 -3.08
C LEU A 14 8.03 -15.46 -2.93
N ALA A 15 6.97 -15.43 -3.74
CA ALA A 15 5.88 -16.40 -3.66
C ALA A 15 6.36 -17.79 -4.08
N THR A 16 7.10 -17.88 -5.20
CA THR A 16 7.71 -19.12 -5.71
C THR A 16 8.69 -19.70 -4.68
N LEU A 17 9.56 -18.87 -4.12
CA LEU A 17 10.53 -19.31 -3.12
C LEU A 17 9.84 -19.76 -1.82
N THR A 18 8.80 -19.07 -1.38
CA THR A 18 7.99 -19.46 -0.22
C THR A 18 7.33 -20.82 -0.45
N ALA A 19 6.73 -21.01 -1.61
CA ALA A 19 6.07 -22.27 -1.97
C ALA A 19 7.03 -23.48 -2.01
N ARG A 20 8.28 -23.27 -2.47
CA ARG A 20 9.28 -24.35 -2.61
C ARG A 20 10.05 -24.65 -1.32
N HIS A 21 10.30 -23.66 -0.50
CA HIS A 21 11.27 -23.78 0.60
C HIS A 21 10.65 -23.79 1.99
N LEU A 22 9.34 -23.47 2.13
CA LEU A 22 8.64 -23.54 3.40
C LEU A 22 7.71 -24.75 3.46
N SER A 23 7.24 -25.08 4.68
CA SER A 23 6.28 -26.17 4.85
C SER A 23 4.98 -25.89 4.11
N PRO A 24 4.24 -26.91 3.65
CA PRO A 24 2.96 -26.74 2.96
C PRO A 24 1.94 -25.91 3.74
N ARG A 25 1.95 -26.03 5.09
CA ARG A 25 1.05 -25.24 5.97
C ARG A 25 1.43 -23.75 5.95
N MET A 26 2.71 -23.42 6.08
CA MET A 26 3.19 -22.03 6.02
C MET A 26 3.00 -21.43 4.63
N SER A 27 3.25 -22.19 3.58
CA SER A 27 3.03 -21.77 2.19
C SER A 27 1.54 -21.46 1.96
N LYS A 28 0.63 -22.33 2.42
CA LYS A 28 -0.81 -22.09 2.32
C LYS A 28 -1.26 -20.87 3.12
N ALA A 29 -0.73 -20.69 4.34
CA ALA A 29 -1.03 -19.52 5.18
C ALA A 29 -0.55 -18.22 4.52
N ALA A 30 0.67 -18.20 3.98
CA ALA A 30 1.23 -17.04 3.26
C ALA A 30 0.42 -16.71 2.00
N TRP A 31 -0.02 -17.72 1.25
CA TRP A 31 -0.90 -17.53 0.10
C TRP A 31 -2.26 -16.93 0.51
N LEU A 32 -2.94 -17.51 1.52
CA LEU A 32 -4.24 -17.01 1.99
C LEU A 32 -4.14 -15.58 2.52
N ALA A 33 -3.10 -15.27 3.30
CA ALA A 33 -2.84 -13.92 3.78
C ALA A 33 -2.59 -12.94 2.62
N GLY A 34 -1.84 -13.35 1.59
CA GLY A 34 -1.62 -12.56 0.39
C GLY A 34 -2.91 -12.30 -0.40
N GLU A 35 -3.79 -13.29 -0.56
CA GLU A 35 -5.10 -13.11 -1.21
C GLU A 35 -6.01 -12.18 -0.39
N ALA A 36 -6.04 -12.35 0.94
CA ALA A 36 -6.80 -11.46 1.83
C ALA A 36 -6.31 -10.01 1.73
N ALA A 37 -4.98 -9.79 1.67
CA ALA A 37 -4.39 -8.48 1.47
C ALA A 37 -4.81 -7.85 0.12
N ILE A 38 -4.85 -8.62 -0.96
CA ILE A 38 -5.27 -8.14 -2.27
C ILE A 38 -6.76 -7.77 -2.28
N LEU A 39 -7.60 -8.57 -1.62
CA LEU A 39 -9.03 -8.27 -1.48
C LEU A 39 -9.27 -7.02 -0.63
N ALA A 40 -8.57 -6.89 0.50
CA ALA A 40 -8.65 -5.72 1.37
C ALA A 40 -8.20 -4.44 0.64
N THR A 41 -7.11 -4.52 -0.14
CA THR A 41 -6.67 -3.40 -0.98
C THR A 41 -7.72 -3.03 -2.02
N ALA A 42 -8.29 -4.01 -2.70
CA ALA A 42 -9.33 -3.78 -3.71
C ALA A 42 -10.59 -3.13 -3.10
N LEU A 43 -10.96 -3.52 -1.87
CA LEU A 43 -12.05 -2.91 -1.12
C LEU A 43 -11.74 -1.44 -0.80
N ALA A 44 -10.55 -1.16 -0.24
CA ALA A 44 -10.12 0.20 0.09
C ALA A 44 -10.10 1.13 -1.14
N GLU A 45 -9.62 0.62 -2.28
CA GLU A 45 -9.56 1.38 -3.54
C GLU A 45 -10.95 1.74 -4.06
N LEU A 46 -11.90 0.80 -4.00
CA LEU A 46 -13.27 1.04 -4.45
C LEU A 46 -13.99 2.03 -3.55
N ILE A 47 -13.83 1.92 -2.23
CA ILE A 47 -14.43 2.84 -1.25
C ILE A 47 -13.77 4.22 -1.33
N GLY A 48 -12.44 4.29 -1.34
CA GLY A 48 -11.71 5.56 -1.46
C GLY A 48 -12.02 6.29 -2.76
N GLY A 49 -12.13 5.57 -3.89
CA GLY A 49 -12.60 6.12 -5.16
C GLY A 49 -14.05 6.61 -5.12
N ALA A 50 -14.93 5.88 -4.44
CA ALA A 50 -16.33 6.28 -4.25
C ALA A 50 -16.45 7.56 -3.40
N ILE A 51 -15.68 7.66 -2.31
CA ILE A 51 -15.59 8.87 -1.49
C ILE A 51 -15.09 10.04 -2.36
N ALA A 52 -14.01 9.86 -3.11
CA ALA A 52 -13.49 10.91 -4.00
C ALA A 52 -14.52 11.40 -5.02
N LEU A 53 -15.29 10.49 -5.62
CA LEU A 53 -16.37 10.84 -6.54
C LEU A 53 -17.55 11.52 -5.85
N ARG A 54 -17.85 11.14 -4.60
CA ARG A 54 -18.84 11.86 -3.76
C ARG A 54 -18.38 13.29 -3.50
N LEU A 55 -17.11 13.49 -3.12
CA LEU A 55 -16.55 14.82 -2.86
C LEU A 55 -16.50 15.71 -4.11
N LEU A 56 -16.24 15.14 -5.30
CA LEU A 56 -16.15 15.89 -6.55
C LEU A 56 -17.50 16.19 -7.19
N PHE A 57 -18.41 15.21 -7.18
CA PHE A 57 -19.61 15.22 -7.99
C PHE A 57 -20.90 14.99 -7.19
N ASN A 58 -20.79 14.87 -5.86
CA ASN A 58 -21.91 14.52 -4.97
C ASN A 58 -22.61 13.20 -5.35
N LEU A 59 -21.86 12.25 -5.90
CA LEU A 59 -22.39 10.94 -6.28
C LEU A 59 -22.67 10.09 -5.03
N PRO A 60 -23.80 9.34 -4.97
CA PRO A 60 -24.03 8.37 -3.91
C PRO A 60 -22.90 7.33 -3.87
N LEU A 61 -22.47 6.89 -2.66
CA LEU A 61 -21.34 5.98 -2.48
C LEU A 61 -21.45 4.70 -3.32
N ILE A 62 -22.64 4.08 -3.37
CA ILE A 62 -22.87 2.88 -4.18
C ILE A 62 -22.62 3.15 -5.67
N GLY A 63 -23.10 4.29 -6.17
CA GLY A 63 -22.82 4.75 -7.52
C GLY A 63 -21.33 5.01 -7.75
N GLY A 64 -20.67 5.62 -6.76
CA GLY A 64 -19.22 5.86 -6.74
C GLY A 64 -18.42 4.55 -6.81
N VAL A 65 -18.79 3.51 -6.07
CA VAL A 65 -18.17 2.17 -6.14
C VAL A 65 -18.29 1.59 -7.55
N ALA A 66 -19.48 1.67 -8.16
CA ALA A 66 -19.71 1.18 -9.52
C ALA A 66 -18.85 1.93 -10.55
N VAL A 67 -18.84 3.26 -10.50
CA VAL A 67 -18.04 4.11 -11.42
C VAL A 67 -16.54 3.86 -11.22
N THR A 68 -16.06 3.78 -9.97
CA THR A 68 -14.66 3.46 -9.66
C THR A 68 -14.28 2.08 -10.19
N GLY A 69 -15.14 1.08 -10.02
CA GLY A 69 -14.94 -0.26 -10.56
C GLY A 69 -14.84 -0.27 -12.09
N VAL A 70 -15.74 0.43 -12.78
CA VAL A 70 -15.69 0.58 -14.24
C VAL A 70 -14.42 1.30 -14.68
N GLY A 71 -14.05 2.39 -13.99
CA GLY A 71 -12.79 3.12 -14.23
C GLY A 71 -11.56 2.22 -14.11
N THR A 72 -11.52 1.38 -13.08
CA THR A 72 -10.50 0.36 -12.89
C THR A 72 -10.37 -0.56 -14.11
N PHE A 73 -11.48 -1.11 -14.60
CA PHE A 73 -11.45 -1.96 -15.79
C PHE A 73 -11.05 -1.22 -17.05
N ALA A 74 -11.45 0.03 -17.19
CA ALA A 74 -11.03 0.88 -18.31
C ALA A 74 -9.51 1.08 -18.32
N VAL A 75 -8.91 1.42 -17.17
CA VAL A 75 -7.45 1.58 -17.03
C VAL A 75 -6.73 0.26 -17.34
N LEU A 76 -7.19 -0.87 -16.81
CA LEU A 76 -6.60 -2.18 -17.10
C LEU A 76 -6.74 -2.59 -18.56
N ALA A 77 -7.84 -2.22 -19.23
CA ALA A 77 -8.03 -2.50 -20.65
C ALA A 77 -7.10 -1.65 -21.53
N LEU A 78 -6.95 -0.37 -21.21
CA LEU A 78 -6.09 0.57 -21.93
C LEU A 78 -4.59 0.24 -21.80
N THR A 79 -4.20 -0.34 -20.67
CA THR A 79 -2.81 -0.70 -20.39
C THR A 79 -2.47 -2.15 -20.77
N ARG A 80 -3.43 -2.89 -21.31
CA ARG A 80 -3.35 -4.32 -21.61
C ARG A 80 -2.16 -4.68 -22.49
N GLY A 81 -1.38 -5.69 -22.04
CA GLY A 81 -0.31 -6.31 -22.83
C GLY A 81 0.97 -5.50 -22.96
N ASN A 82 1.08 -4.34 -22.31
CA ASN A 82 2.26 -3.50 -22.38
C ASN A 82 2.68 -3.00 -20.99
N ALA A 83 3.77 -3.57 -20.46
CA ALA A 83 4.31 -3.20 -19.15
C ALA A 83 4.68 -1.70 -19.06
N ASP A 84 5.24 -1.14 -20.14
CA ASP A 84 5.62 0.28 -20.18
C ASP A 84 4.41 1.22 -20.11
N ARG A 85 3.25 0.78 -20.61
CA ARG A 85 2.01 1.56 -20.46
C ARG A 85 1.51 1.53 -19.02
N HIS A 86 1.59 0.39 -18.33
CA HIS A 86 1.24 0.31 -16.91
C HIS A 86 2.12 1.25 -16.09
N GLU A 87 3.45 1.17 -16.28
CA GLU A 87 4.40 2.03 -15.57
C GLU A 87 4.14 3.51 -15.83
N ARG A 88 3.86 3.90 -17.08
CA ARG A 88 3.53 5.30 -17.43
C ARG A 88 2.23 5.79 -16.79
N VAL A 89 1.17 4.98 -16.81
CA VAL A 89 -0.11 5.37 -16.20
C VAL A 89 0.07 5.54 -14.69
N ILE A 90 0.75 4.61 -14.02
CA ILE A 90 1.07 4.73 -12.59
C ILE A 90 1.89 6.00 -12.34
N ALA A 91 2.93 6.26 -13.13
CA ALA A 91 3.77 7.46 -12.98
C ALA A 91 2.96 8.75 -13.14
N VAL A 92 2.05 8.83 -14.10
CA VAL A 92 1.16 9.99 -14.28
C VAL A 92 0.24 10.16 -13.08
N LEU A 93 -0.41 9.10 -12.60
CA LEU A 93 -1.29 9.18 -11.44
C LEU A 93 -0.54 9.60 -10.18
N LEU A 94 0.65 9.03 -9.93
CA LEU A 94 1.50 9.43 -8.82
C LEU A 94 1.99 10.88 -8.95
N SER A 95 2.27 11.34 -10.17
CA SER A 95 2.64 12.74 -10.42
C SER A 95 1.48 13.69 -10.11
N ILE A 96 0.23 13.29 -10.42
CA ILE A 96 -0.97 14.05 -10.04
C ILE A 96 -1.05 14.15 -8.51
N VAL A 97 -0.89 13.03 -7.79
CA VAL A 97 -0.90 13.02 -6.32
C VAL A 97 0.19 13.93 -5.76
N ALA A 98 1.43 13.78 -6.25
CA ALA A 98 2.56 14.59 -5.80
C ALA A 98 2.33 16.09 -6.04
N ALA A 99 1.92 16.46 -7.26
CA ALA A 99 1.63 17.84 -7.62
C ALA A 99 0.48 18.44 -6.78
N SER A 100 -0.55 17.64 -6.52
CA SER A 100 -1.68 18.04 -5.67
C SER A 100 -1.23 18.36 -4.24
N PHE A 101 -0.45 17.48 -3.60
CA PHE A 101 0.01 17.72 -2.23
C PHE A 101 1.09 18.80 -2.14
N VAL A 102 1.94 18.98 -3.16
CA VAL A 102 2.83 20.14 -3.26
C VAL A 102 2.01 21.43 -3.35
N PHE A 103 0.99 21.49 -4.19
CA PHE A 103 0.09 22.64 -4.29
C PHE A 103 -0.62 22.92 -2.95
N LEU A 104 -1.18 21.90 -2.30
CA LEU A 104 -1.85 22.03 -1.00
C LEU A 104 -0.87 22.51 0.08
N LEU A 105 0.37 22.03 0.08
CA LEU A 105 1.40 22.43 1.02
C LEU A 105 1.74 23.93 0.88
N PHE A 106 1.88 24.43 -0.36
CA PHE A 106 2.07 25.85 -0.61
C PHE A 106 0.86 26.70 -0.16
N LYS A 107 -0.35 26.20 -0.38
CA LYS A 107 -1.58 26.87 0.06
C LYS A 107 -1.74 26.89 1.57
N ALA A 108 -1.40 25.78 2.24
CA ALA A 108 -1.49 25.66 3.69
C ALA A 108 -0.51 26.57 4.43
N ASN A 109 0.58 27.00 3.76
CA ASN A 109 1.62 27.87 4.31
C ASN A 109 1.99 27.55 5.77
N PRO A 110 2.44 26.31 6.06
CA PRO A 110 2.64 25.84 7.42
C PRO A 110 3.71 26.64 8.15
N ALA A 111 3.56 26.81 9.45
CA ALA A 111 4.60 27.35 10.31
C ALA A 111 5.74 26.31 10.43
N TRP A 112 6.79 26.46 9.64
CA TRP A 112 7.92 25.50 9.57
C TRP A 112 8.61 25.29 10.91
N THR A 113 8.60 26.29 11.80
CA THR A 113 9.07 26.17 13.18
C THR A 113 8.28 25.14 13.97
N GLU A 114 6.94 25.13 13.84
CA GLU A 114 6.08 24.15 14.48
C GLU A 114 6.27 22.75 13.89
N VAL A 115 6.46 22.64 12.57
CA VAL A 115 6.80 21.37 11.92
C VAL A 115 8.10 20.81 12.48
N ALA A 116 9.14 21.65 12.63
CA ALA A 116 10.42 21.23 13.22
C ALA A 116 10.27 20.81 14.69
N HIS A 117 9.48 21.56 15.47
CA HIS A 117 9.14 21.18 16.86
C HIS A 117 8.39 19.84 16.92
N GLY A 118 7.43 19.61 16.05
CA GLY A 118 6.70 18.32 15.95
C GLY A 118 7.63 17.14 15.72
N ILE A 119 8.63 17.29 14.84
CA ILE A 119 9.64 16.24 14.58
C ILE A 119 10.44 15.94 15.85
N THR A 120 10.87 16.97 16.58
CA THR A 120 11.68 16.79 17.81
C THR A 120 10.86 16.22 18.97
N GLN A 121 9.55 16.43 18.97
CA GLN A 121 8.63 15.96 20.02
C GLN A 121 7.98 14.60 19.71
N THR A 122 8.32 13.97 18.59
CA THR A 122 7.76 12.66 18.18
C THR A 122 7.82 11.61 19.31
N GLY A 123 8.90 11.60 20.11
CA GLY A 123 9.03 10.70 21.24
C GLY A 123 7.97 10.90 22.33
N GLN A 124 7.43 12.10 22.49
CA GLN A 124 6.34 12.37 23.44
C GLN A 124 4.99 11.89 22.87
N ALA A 125 4.75 12.12 21.58
CA ALA A 125 3.55 11.65 20.90
C ALA A 125 3.44 10.11 20.97
N LEU A 126 4.53 9.40 20.78
CA LEU A 126 4.57 7.93 20.86
C LEU A 126 4.42 7.37 22.30
N ARG A 127 4.58 8.20 23.34
CA ARG A 127 4.30 7.81 24.73
C ARG A 127 2.82 7.89 25.08
N ASN A 128 2.06 8.66 24.32
CA ASN A 128 0.60 8.70 24.45
C ASN A 128 0.01 7.45 23.75
N PRO A 129 -0.85 6.65 24.45
CA PRO A 129 -1.47 5.46 23.85
C PRO A 129 -2.17 5.74 22.52
N GLN A 130 -2.94 6.82 22.42
CA GLN A 130 -3.61 7.20 21.16
C GLN A 130 -2.61 7.57 20.05
N GLY A 131 -1.57 8.34 20.35
CA GLY A 131 -0.53 8.69 19.38
C GLY A 131 0.24 7.46 18.90
N PHE A 132 0.48 6.51 19.80
CA PHE A 132 1.10 5.22 19.47
C PHE A 132 0.22 4.39 18.53
N LEU A 133 -1.08 4.27 18.80
CA LEU A 133 -2.04 3.56 17.94
C LEU A 133 -2.15 4.18 16.54
N ILE A 134 -2.19 5.51 16.46
CA ILE A 134 -2.19 6.21 15.17
C ILE A 134 -0.91 5.91 14.40
N ALA A 135 0.25 5.95 15.06
CA ALA A 135 1.53 5.63 14.42
C ALA A 135 1.57 4.18 13.90
N LEU A 136 0.99 3.22 14.65
CA LEU A 136 0.84 1.84 14.21
C LEU A 136 -0.08 1.69 13.00
N GLY A 137 -1.22 2.40 13.00
CA GLY A 137 -2.14 2.43 11.87
C GLY A 137 -1.45 2.95 10.60
N ILE A 138 -0.66 4.03 10.70
CA ILE A 138 0.13 4.58 9.60
C ILE A 138 1.17 3.56 9.12
N LEU A 139 1.84 2.86 10.02
CA LEU A 139 2.82 1.82 9.69
C LEU A 139 2.16 0.68 8.89
N GLY A 140 1.02 0.17 9.36
CA GLY A 140 0.25 -0.88 8.67
C GLY A 140 -0.23 -0.44 7.29
N ALA A 141 -0.71 0.79 7.16
CA ALA A 141 -1.15 1.36 5.88
C ALA A 141 -0.01 1.52 4.85
N THR A 142 1.24 1.74 5.32
CA THR A 142 2.39 1.97 4.43
C THR A 142 3.09 0.68 4.03
N LEU A 143 3.10 -0.36 4.88
CA LEU A 143 3.77 -1.62 4.63
C LEU A 143 2.80 -2.67 4.06
N MET A 144 2.57 -2.61 2.75
CA MET A 144 1.62 -3.50 2.08
C MET A 144 2.28 -4.84 1.68
N PRO A 145 1.80 -6.00 2.18
CA PRO A 145 2.40 -7.31 1.90
C PRO A 145 2.39 -7.67 0.41
N HIS A 146 1.35 -7.34 -0.33
CA HIS A 146 1.24 -7.63 -1.76
C HIS A 146 2.28 -6.87 -2.60
N ASN A 147 2.74 -5.70 -2.16
CA ASN A 147 3.82 -4.96 -2.83
C ASN A 147 5.17 -5.69 -2.73
N LEU A 148 5.41 -6.46 -1.66
CA LEU A 148 6.61 -7.30 -1.56
C LEU A 148 6.61 -8.39 -2.63
N TYR A 149 5.47 -9.04 -2.84
CA TYR A 149 5.32 -10.03 -3.92
C TYR A 149 5.48 -9.39 -5.29
N LEU A 150 4.82 -8.25 -5.53
CA LEU A 150 4.91 -7.51 -6.81
C LEU A 150 6.36 -7.13 -7.14
N HIS A 151 7.05 -6.51 -6.19
CA HIS A 151 8.43 -6.04 -6.40
C HIS A 151 9.38 -7.20 -6.62
N SER A 152 9.22 -8.32 -5.87
CA SER A 152 10.03 -9.52 -6.09
C SER A 152 9.81 -10.11 -7.48
N GLY A 153 8.56 -10.22 -7.93
CA GLY A 153 8.22 -10.80 -9.24
C GLY A 153 8.73 -9.96 -10.40
N SER A 154 8.60 -8.65 -10.33
CA SER A 154 9.11 -7.73 -11.34
C SER A 154 10.63 -7.83 -11.49
N LEU A 155 11.37 -7.91 -10.39
CA LEU A 155 12.82 -8.05 -10.42
C LEU A 155 13.28 -9.46 -10.79
N ALA A 156 12.56 -10.50 -10.39
CA ALA A 156 12.86 -11.87 -10.78
C ALA A 156 12.78 -12.07 -12.30
N GLN A 157 11.79 -11.47 -12.95
CA GLN A 157 11.68 -11.49 -14.41
C GLN A 157 12.90 -10.84 -15.08
N ARG A 158 13.35 -9.70 -14.59
CA ARG A 158 14.57 -9.03 -15.08
C ARG A 158 15.82 -9.86 -14.80
N ALA A 159 15.92 -10.47 -13.62
CA ALA A 159 17.08 -11.29 -13.22
C ALA A 159 17.29 -12.52 -14.09
N ARG A 160 16.24 -13.11 -14.67
CA ARG A 160 16.31 -14.30 -15.54
C ARG A 160 17.04 -14.04 -16.86
N VAL A 161 17.02 -12.80 -17.35
CA VAL A 161 17.67 -12.40 -18.61
C VAL A 161 19.03 -11.74 -18.40
N LEU A 162 19.41 -11.46 -17.14
CA LEU A 162 20.69 -10.85 -16.80
C LEU A 162 21.79 -11.89 -16.69
N PRO A 163 22.96 -11.66 -17.29
CA PRO A 163 24.15 -12.48 -17.07
C PRO A 163 24.59 -12.40 -15.60
N ALA A 164 25.27 -13.45 -15.14
CA ALA A 164 25.63 -13.60 -13.72
C ALA A 164 26.53 -12.47 -13.17
N ASP A 165 27.41 -11.95 -14.01
CA ASP A 165 28.32 -10.84 -13.71
C ASP A 165 27.60 -9.48 -13.59
N ALA A 166 26.46 -9.31 -14.27
CA ALA A 166 25.67 -8.09 -14.20
C ALA A 166 24.78 -8.00 -12.94
N ARG A 167 24.60 -9.08 -12.18
CA ARG A 167 23.71 -9.13 -11.02
C ARG A 167 24.09 -8.16 -9.90
N ASP A 168 25.37 -8.01 -9.62
CA ASP A 168 25.86 -7.08 -8.59
C ASP A 168 25.57 -5.61 -8.97
N MET A 169 25.71 -5.28 -10.26
CA MET A 169 25.33 -3.97 -10.77
C MET A 169 23.82 -3.77 -10.67
N ALA A 170 23.03 -4.75 -11.08
CA ALA A 170 21.56 -4.71 -10.97
C ALA A 170 21.10 -4.52 -9.52
N MET A 171 21.75 -5.15 -8.54
CA MET A 171 21.46 -4.94 -7.12
C MET A 171 21.76 -3.52 -6.65
N ARG A 172 22.85 -2.92 -7.13
CA ARG A 172 23.17 -1.51 -6.81
C ARG A 172 22.15 -0.56 -7.42
N VAL A 173 21.80 -0.77 -8.68
CA VAL A 173 20.76 0.02 -9.36
C VAL A 173 19.42 -0.11 -8.65
N ALA A 174 18.95 -1.33 -8.35
CA ALA A 174 17.70 -1.57 -7.64
C ALA A 174 17.70 -0.98 -6.23
N ARG A 175 18.85 -0.98 -5.53
CA ARG A 175 18.99 -0.29 -4.23
C ARG A 175 18.81 1.21 -4.37
N ASN A 176 19.49 1.83 -5.32
CA ASN A 176 19.42 3.27 -5.53
C ASN A 176 18.00 3.69 -5.96
N ASP A 177 17.38 2.95 -6.88
CA ASP A 177 15.99 3.13 -7.29
C ASP A 177 15.04 3.04 -6.09
N THR A 178 15.20 2.03 -5.24
CA THR A 178 14.40 1.89 -4.01
C THR A 178 14.59 3.08 -3.07
N VAL A 179 15.82 3.56 -2.87
CA VAL A 179 16.09 4.71 -1.99
C VAL A 179 15.45 5.98 -2.53
N VAL A 180 15.58 6.23 -3.82
CA VAL A 180 15.00 7.43 -4.46
C VAL A 180 13.48 7.36 -4.42
N SER A 181 12.88 6.25 -4.83
CA SER A 181 11.42 6.08 -4.88
C SER A 181 10.79 6.19 -3.49
N LEU A 182 11.38 5.53 -2.48
CA LEU A 182 10.89 5.64 -1.10
C LEU A 182 11.15 7.02 -0.50
N GLY A 183 12.24 7.69 -0.88
CA GLY A 183 12.50 9.08 -0.49
C GLY A 183 11.43 10.03 -1.01
N VAL A 184 11.06 9.90 -2.29
CA VAL A 184 9.96 10.69 -2.88
C VAL A 184 8.62 10.36 -2.18
N ALA A 185 8.32 9.08 -1.94
CA ALA A 185 7.11 8.68 -1.22
C ALA A 185 7.09 9.26 0.21
N MET A 186 8.22 9.26 0.91
CA MET A 186 8.34 9.87 2.24
C MET A 186 8.04 11.38 2.20
N LEU A 187 8.55 12.10 1.20
CA LEU A 187 8.28 13.53 1.05
C LEU A 187 6.80 13.81 0.79
N ILE A 188 6.13 12.99 -0.06
CA ILE A 188 4.69 13.11 -0.33
C ILE A 188 3.89 12.82 0.94
N ASN A 189 4.20 11.74 1.67
CA ASN A 189 3.53 11.40 2.92
C ASN A 189 3.72 12.49 3.99
N SER A 190 4.93 13.06 4.08
CA SER A 190 5.20 14.19 4.97
C SER A 190 4.37 15.41 4.57
N ALA A 191 4.25 15.71 3.27
CA ALA A 191 3.42 16.81 2.80
C ALA A 191 1.94 16.61 3.16
N ILE A 192 1.41 15.38 3.02
CA ILE A 192 0.05 15.03 3.43
C ILE A 192 -0.16 15.33 4.92
N MET A 193 0.75 14.86 5.77
CA MET A 193 0.65 15.07 7.24
C MET A 193 0.77 16.55 7.60
N ILE A 194 1.68 17.29 6.97
CA ILE A 194 1.87 18.73 7.25
C ILE A 194 0.64 19.51 6.79
N VAL A 195 0.08 19.22 5.61
CA VAL A 195 -1.15 19.85 5.13
C VAL A 195 -2.30 19.55 6.08
N ALA A 196 -2.47 18.30 6.51
CA ALA A 196 -3.47 17.92 7.48
C ALA A 196 -3.30 18.70 8.79
N ALA A 197 -2.10 18.70 9.37
CA ALA A 197 -1.82 19.43 10.60
C ALA A 197 -2.09 20.95 10.46
N ALA A 198 -1.62 21.57 9.38
CA ALA A 198 -1.78 23.02 9.18
C ALA A 198 -3.22 23.44 8.86
N SER A 199 -4.00 22.58 8.20
CA SER A 199 -5.37 22.89 7.79
C SER A 199 -6.40 22.55 8.87
N LEU A 200 -6.19 21.44 9.60
CA LEU A 200 -7.14 20.90 10.56
C LEU A 200 -6.87 21.41 11.97
N SER A 201 -5.59 21.68 12.33
CA SER A 201 -5.21 22.26 13.62
C SER A 201 -5.75 23.68 13.75
N GLY A 202 -6.50 23.94 14.79
CA GLY A 202 -7.08 25.26 15.06
C GLY A 202 -8.39 25.55 14.32
N SER A 203 -8.92 24.66 13.50
CA SER A 203 -10.23 24.83 12.85
C SER A 203 -11.40 24.80 13.84
N GLY A 204 -11.19 24.28 15.06
CA GLY A 204 -12.23 24.04 16.05
C GLY A 204 -13.23 22.94 15.68
N MET A 205 -13.05 22.29 14.52
CA MET A 205 -13.88 21.18 14.06
C MET A 205 -13.22 19.84 14.37
N ILE A 206 -14.04 18.88 14.80
CA ILE A 206 -13.59 17.49 14.95
C ILE A 206 -13.59 16.88 13.55
N VAL A 207 -12.43 16.43 13.09
CA VAL A 207 -12.27 15.77 11.79
C VAL A 207 -12.17 14.28 12.04
N SER A 208 -13.23 13.57 11.72
CA SER A 208 -13.34 12.11 11.89
C SER A 208 -13.43 11.35 10.57
N SER A 209 -13.65 12.07 9.46
CA SER A 209 -13.86 11.49 8.14
C SER A 209 -13.10 12.23 7.04
N LEU A 210 -12.98 11.60 5.86
CA LEU A 210 -12.46 12.25 4.67
C LEU A 210 -13.37 13.38 4.17
N ASP A 211 -14.68 13.29 4.42
CA ASP A 211 -15.63 14.36 4.11
C ASP A 211 -15.37 15.59 4.98
N ASP A 212 -15.14 15.40 6.29
CA ASP A 212 -14.78 16.49 7.20
C ASP A 212 -13.46 17.13 6.78
N ALA A 213 -12.45 16.31 6.46
CA ALA A 213 -11.16 16.81 5.99
C ALA A 213 -11.31 17.66 4.71
N HIS A 214 -12.13 17.20 3.75
CA HIS A 214 -12.44 17.96 2.54
C HIS A 214 -13.14 19.28 2.83
N ALA A 215 -14.13 19.26 3.72
CA ALA A 215 -14.87 20.46 4.13
C ALA A 215 -13.93 21.47 4.81
N VAL A 216 -13.08 21.03 5.75
CA VAL A 216 -12.12 21.90 6.43
C VAL A 216 -11.09 22.48 5.45
N ILE A 217 -10.54 21.67 4.55
CA ILE A 217 -9.63 22.16 3.49
C ILE A 217 -10.34 23.20 2.63
N GLY A 218 -11.60 22.97 2.28
CA GLY A 218 -12.42 23.93 1.53
C GLY A 218 -12.60 25.26 2.25
N HIS A 219 -12.83 25.22 3.56
CA HIS A 219 -12.99 26.40 4.40
C HIS A 219 -11.66 27.14 4.63
N THR A 220 -10.59 26.42 4.91
CA THR A 220 -9.29 27.02 5.28
C THR A 220 -8.44 27.44 4.07
N LEU A 221 -8.41 26.62 3.03
CA LEU A 221 -7.55 26.81 1.86
C LEU A 221 -8.32 27.20 0.59
N GLY A 222 -9.63 27.14 0.63
CA GLY A 222 -10.55 27.46 -0.46
C GLY A 222 -10.99 26.24 -1.27
N ILE A 223 -12.13 26.39 -1.98
CA ILE A 223 -12.80 25.31 -2.70
C ILE A 223 -11.91 24.62 -3.75
N GLY A 224 -11.01 25.38 -4.39
CA GLY A 224 -10.03 24.81 -5.34
C GLY A 224 -9.07 23.83 -4.67
N ALA A 225 -8.69 24.07 -3.41
CA ALA A 225 -7.85 23.16 -2.65
C ALA A 225 -8.61 21.86 -2.30
N ALA A 226 -9.89 21.98 -1.93
CA ALA A 226 -10.75 20.83 -1.67
C ALA A 226 -10.90 19.93 -2.93
N ILE A 227 -11.11 20.54 -4.11
CA ILE A 227 -11.16 19.80 -5.38
C ILE A 227 -9.84 19.08 -5.65
N VAL A 228 -8.70 19.77 -5.47
CA VAL A 228 -7.38 19.17 -5.67
C VAL A 228 -7.14 17.99 -4.72
N PHE A 229 -7.58 18.10 -3.45
CA PHE A 229 -7.53 17.00 -2.48
C PHE A 229 -8.34 15.79 -2.97
N ALA A 230 -9.57 15.98 -3.42
CA ALA A 230 -10.42 14.90 -3.91
C ALA A 230 -9.88 14.26 -5.21
N VAL A 231 -9.29 15.05 -6.12
CA VAL A 231 -8.60 14.55 -7.32
C VAL A 231 -7.39 13.70 -6.92
N ALA A 232 -6.59 14.13 -5.95
CA ALA A 232 -5.47 13.37 -5.44
C ALA A 232 -5.91 12.02 -4.85
N LEU A 233 -6.99 12.02 -4.07
CA LEU A 233 -7.58 10.82 -3.46
C LEU A 233 -8.02 9.81 -4.56
N TYR A 234 -8.70 10.28 -5.60
CA TYR A 234 -9.11 9.44 -6.72
C TYR A 234 -7.92 8.87 -7.49
N ALA A 235 -6.93 9.71 -7.80
CA ALA A 235 -5.72 9.30 -8.52
C ALA A 235 -4.91 8.25 -7.72
N ALA A 236 -4.80 8.42 -6.39
CA ALA A 236 -4.15 7.46 -5.51
C ALA A 236 -4.85 6.09 -5.56
N GLY A 237 -6.18 6.06 -5.42
CA GLY A 237 -6.96 4.83 -5.52
C GLY A 237 -6.78 4.12 -6.87
N GLN A 238 -6.83 4.85 -7.99
CA GLN A 238 -6.64 4.25 -9.32
C GLN A 238 -5.21 3.73 -9.54
N SER A 239 -4.17 4.38 -9.00
CA SER A 239 -2.79 3.88 -9.11
C SER A 239 -2.57 2.57 -8.36
N SER A 240 -3.14 2.44 -7.16
CA SER A 240 -3.11 1.22 -6.34
C SER A 240 -3.79 0.05 -7.03
N THR A 241 -4.89 0.31 -7.74
CA THR A 241 -5.65 -0.70 -8.49
C THR A 241 -4.78 -1.51 -9.45
N ILE A 242 -3.94 -0.83 -10.23
CA ILE A 242 -3.07 -1.49 -11.21
C ILE A 242 -2.06 -2.38 -10.49
N THR A 243 -1.43 -1.87 -9.43
CA THR A 243 -0.43 -2.62 -8.66
C THR A 243 -1.04 -3.82 -7.95
N GLY A 244 -2.25 -3.72 -7.40
CA GLY A 244 -2.98 -4.81 -6.78
C GLY A 244 -3.28 -5.97 -7.74
N VAL A 245 -3.70 -5.68 -8.97
CA VAL A 245 -3.94 -6.72 -10.01
C VAL A 245 -2.64 -7.42 -10.42
N LEU A 246 -1.56 -6.66 -10.59
CA LEU A 246 -0.25 -7.24 -10.91
C LEU A 246 0.29 -8.11 -9.77
N ALA A 247 0.13 -7.67 -8.53
CA ALA A 247 0.51 -8.42 -7.34
C ALA A 247 -0.26 -9.75 -7.25
N GLY A 248 -1.57 -9.73 -7.48
CA GLY A 248 -2.42 -10.93 -7.48
C GLY A 248 -1.99 -11.96 -8.54
N ARG A 249 -1.56 -11.48 -9.71
CA ARG A 249 -1.02 -12.35 -10.75
C ARG A 249 0.27 -13.05 -10.28
N ILE A 250 1.22 -12.30 -9.73
CA ILE A 250 2.50 -12.85 -9.26
C ILE A 250 2.28 -13.82 -8.10
N LEU A 251 1.43 -13.45 -7.13
CA LEU A 251 1.09 -14.30 -6.00
C LEU A 251 0.55 -15.65 -6.47
N SER A 252 -0.41 -15.65 -7.36
CA SER A 252 -1.06 -16.80 -7.92
C SER A 252 -0.11 -17.73 -8.68
N GLN A 253 0.73 -17.15 -9.53
CA GLN A 253 1.70 -17.88 -10.30
C GLN A 253 2.79 -18.48 -9.41
N GLY A 254 3.27 -17.72 -8.43
CA GLY A 254 4.35 -18.16 -7.54
C GLY A 254 3.94 -19.29 -6.61
N PHE A 255 2.73 -19.23 -6.02
CA PHE A 255 2.20 -20.32 -5.20
C PHE A 255 1.63 -21.48 -6.01
N GLN A 256 1.77 -21.45 -7.34
CA GLN A 256 1.32 -22.52 -8.26
C GLN A 256 -0.14 -22.92 -8.03
N VAL A 257 -1.00 -21.97 -7.72
CA VAL A 257 -2.42 -22.22 -7.55
C VAL A 257 -2.96 -22.66 -8.91
N ARG A 258 -3.23 -23.97 -9.05
CA ARG A 258 -3.86 -24.55 -10.24
C ARG A 258 -5.27 -24.00 -10.36
N SER A 259 -5.40 -22.89 -11.06
CA SER A 259 -6.67 -22.32 -11.44
C SER A 259 -6.79 -22.39 -12.96
N ASN A 260 -7.87 -22.96 -13.46
CA ASN A 260 -8.24 -22.91 -14.88
C ASN A 260 -8.64 -21.50 -15.33
N TRP A 261 -8.52 -20.52 -14.43
CA TRP A 261 -8.89 -19.13 -14.69
C TRP A 261 -7.72 -18.40 -15.32
N SER A 262 -8.00 -17.68 -16.39
CA SER A 262 -7.05 -16.70 -16.92
C SER A 262 -6.84 -15.57 -15.91
N ASP A 263 -5.68 -14.92 -15.94
CA ASP A 263 -5.35 -13.75 -15.10
C ASP A 263 -6.46 -12.69 -15.13
N ARG A 264 -7.10 -12.51 -16.31
CA ARG A 264 -8.22 -11.58 -16.47
C ARG A 264 -9.47 -12.00 -15.67
N ARG A 265 -9.85 -13.30 -15.73
CA ARG A 265 -11.01 -13.81 -14.98
C ARG A 265 -10.76 -13.69 -13.48
N ARG A 266 -9.54 -13.94 -13.06
CA ARG A 266 -9.15 -13.80 -11.66
C ARG A 266 -9.21 -12.34 -11.20
N ALA A 267 -8.61 -11.40 -11.94
CA ALA A 267 -8.69 -9.98 -11.64
C ALA A 267 -10.15 -9.49 -11.59
N LEU A 268 -10.98 -9.94 -12.53
CA LEU A 268 -12.42 -9.64 -12.55
C LEU A 268 -13.12 -10.18 -11.30
N ALA A 269 -12.88 -11.45 -10.94
CA ALA A 269 -13.49 -12.08 -9.77
C ALA A 269 -13.09 -11.34 -8.47
N THR A 270 -11.81 -11.01 -8.29
CA THR A 270 -11.33 -10.25 -7.13
C THR A 270 -12.05 -8.90 -7.02
N ARG A 271 -12.21 -8.19 -8.13
CA ARG A 271 -12.90 -6.89 -8.15
C ARG A 271 -14.40 -7.01 -7.93
N LEU A 272 -15.04 -8.03 -8.48
CA LEU A 272 -16.46 -8.29 -8.24
C LEU A 272 -16.72 -8.67 -6.78
N ILE A 273 -15.88 -9.51 -6.19
CA ILE A 273 -15.97 -9.88 -4.77
C ILE A 273 -15.76 -8.62 -3.91
N ALA A 274 -14.69 -7.85 -4.14
CA ALA A 274 -14.43 -6.62 -3.40
C ALA A 274 -15.57 -5.61 -3.56
N GLY A 275 -16.09 -5.42 -4.77
CA GLY A 275 -17.22 -4.55 -5.06
C GLY A 275 -18.51 -5.00 -4.39
N ALA A 276 -18.83 -6.30 -4.46
CA ALA A 276 -19.99 -6.86 -3.77
C ALA A 276 -19.88 -6.73 -2.25
N THR A 277 -18.66 -6.94 -1.70
CA THR A 277 -18.39 -6.72 -0.27
C THR A 277 -18.55 -5.24 0.09
N ALA A 278 -18.00 -4.32 -0.71
CA ALA A 278 -18.13 -2.87 -0.48
C ALA A 278 -19.60 -2.44 -0.48
N VAL A 279 -20.36 -2.82 -1.51
CA VAL A 279 -21.78 -2.51 -1.63
C VAL A 279 -22.58 -3.16 -0.51
N GLY A 280 -22.33 -4.43 -0.19
CA GLY A 280 -23.01 -5.15 0.88
C GLY A 280 -22.79 -4.48 2.25
N LEU A 281 -21.54 -4.09 2.56
CA LEU A 281 -21.22 -3.38 3.79
C LEU A 281 -21.86 -1.99 3.83
N LEU A 282 -21.79 -1.23 2.73
CA LEU A 282 -22.44 0.09 2.66
C LEU A 282 -23.97 0.01 2.82
N ILE A 283 -24.63 -1.04 2.30
CA ILE A 283 -26.06 -1.27 2.51
C ILE A 283 -26.31 -1.64 3.98
N PHE A 284 -25.50 -2.55 4.55
CA PHE A 284 -25.65 -3.00 5.93
C PHE A 284 -25.47 -1.87 6.95
N THR A 285 -24.49 -0.98 6.73
CA THR A 285 -24.22 0.19 7.58
C THR A 285 -25.13 1.39 7.26
N GLY A 286 -26.04 1.27 6.28
CA GLY A 286 -26.88 2.39 5.82
C GLY A 286 -26.08 3.49 5.12
N GLY A 287 -24.87 3.20 4.64
CA GLY A 287 -23.95 4.17 4.03
C GLY A 287 -23.29 5.11 5.03
N GLN A 288 -23.43 4.82 6.33
CA GLN A 288 -22.73 5.52 7.40
C GLN A 288 -21.31 4.94 7.52
N ASP A 289 -20.34 5.80 7.79
CA ASP A 289 -18.96 5.48 8.13
C ASP A 289 -18.15 4.64 7.09
N PRO A 290 -18.07 5.09 5.83
CA PRO A 290 -17.22 4.42 4.84
C PRO A 290 -15.73 4.44 5.23
N ASP A 291 -15.34 5.39 6.08
CA ASP A 291 -13.97 5.51 6.61
C ASP A 291 -13.62 4.32 7.52
N GLU A 292 -14.56 3.76 8.28
CA GLU A 292 -14.33 2.55 9.09
C GLU A 292 -13.97 1.34 8.19
N LEU A 293 -14.59 1.23 7.02
CA LEU A 293 -14.25 0.18 6.06
C LEU A 293 -12.84 0.33 5.50
N LEU A 294 -12.39 1.58 5.34
CA LEU A 294 -10.99 1.85 4.98
C LEU A 294 -10.04 1.40 6.09
N VAL A 295 -10.35 1.75 7.36
CA VAL A 295 -9.56 1.32 8.52
C VAL A 295 -9.53 -0.20 8.63
N LEU A 296 -10.68 -0.87 8.52
CA LEU A 296 -10.77 -2.34 8.57
C LEU A 296 -9.88 -2.99 7.49
N SER A 297 -9.86 -2.42 6.28
CA SER A 297 -9.00 -2.92 5.21
C SER A 297 -7.51 -2.83 5.57
N GLN A 298 -7.09 -1.77 6.27
CA GLN A 298 -5.70 -1.60 6.71
C GLN A 298 -5.32 -2.60 7.81
N VAL A 299 -6.26 -2.93 8.69
CA VAL A 299 -6.05 -3.98 9.71
C VAL A 299 -5.80 -5.33 9.05
N ILE A 300 -6.61 -5.70 8.06
CA ILE A 300 -6.40 -6.95 7.30
C ILE A 300 -5.02 -6.96 6.61
N LEU A 301 -4.60 -5.82 6.05
CA LEU A 301 -3.28 -5.68 5.43
C LEU A 301 -2.15 -5.85 6.44
N SER A 302 -2.29 -5.25 7.62
CA SER A 302 -1.32 -5.36 8.71
C SER A 302 -1.18 -6.83 9.14
N LEU A 303 -2.30 -7.52 9.39
CA LEU A 303 -2.32 -8.94 9.77
C LEU A 303 -1.72 -9.88 8.71
N ALA A 304 -1.79 -9.50 7.45
CA ALA A 304 -1.21 -10.28 6.36
C ALA A 304 0.32 -10.06 6.23
N LEU A 305 0.85 -8.96 6.77
CA LEU A 305 2.24 -8.55 6.61
C LEU A 305 3.26 -9.56 7.20
N PRO A 306 3.08 -10.14 8.41
CA PRO A 306 3.96 -11.16 8.96
C PRO A 306 4.14 -12.36 8.05
N PHE A 307 3.10 -12.75 7.32
CA PHE A 307 3.12 -13.90 6.40
C PHE A 307 3.91 -13.64 5.11
N ALA A 308 4.23 -12.40 4.80
CA ALA A 308 5.14 -12.04 3.72
C ALA A 308 6.56 -11.75 4.23
N LEU A 309 6.69 -11.01 5.36
CA LEU A 309 7.97 -10.63 5.94
C LEU A 309 8.72 -11.81 6.55
N GLY A 310 8.04 -12.69 7.27
CA GLY A 310 8.63 -13.88 7.87
C GLY A 310 9.35 -14.75 6.84
N PRO A 311 8.66 -15.23 5.80
CA PRO A 311 9.30 -15.94 4.67
C PRO A 311 10.43 -15.15 4.03
N LEU A 312 10.26 -13.85 3.78
CA LEU A 312 11.28 -13.01 3.18
C LEU A 312 12.57 -13.02 3.97
N VAL A 313 12.51 -12.80 5.30
CA VAL A 313 13.69 -12.76 6.16
C VAL A 313 14.33 -14.14 6.29
N LEU A 314 13.52 -15.19 6.49
CA LEU A 314 13.99 -16.57 6.55
C LEU A 314 14.76 -16.98 5.29
N LEU A 315 14.21 -16.66 4.11
CA LEU A 315 14.83 -16.99 2.82
C LEU A 315 16.07 -16.14 2.55
N ALA A 316 16.05 -14.85 2.88
CA ALA A 316 17.18 -13.94 2.70
C ALA A 316 18.40 -14.32 3.58
N CYS A 317 18.17 -14.97 4.72
CA CYS A 317 19.25 -15.47 5.59
C CYS A 317 19.83 -16.82 5.14
N ARG A 318 19.15 -17.58 4.26
CA ARG A 318 19.60 -18.91 3.83
C ARG A 318 20.81 -18.83 2.89
N LYS A 319 21.97 -19.26 3.40
CA LYS A 319 23.22 -19.28 2.62
C LYS A 319 23.15 -20.22 1.39
N SER A 320 22.47 -21.36 1.53
CA SER A 320 22.30 -22.32 0.42
C SER A 320 21.51 -21.73 -0.75
N LEU A 321 20.62 -20.77 -0.50
CA LEU A 321 19.80 -20.14 -1.51
C LEU A 321 20.44 -18.86 -2.06
N MET A 322 20.97 -18.03 -1.14
CA MET A 322 21.47 -16.68 -1.45
C MET A 322 22.97 -16.62 -1.74
N GLY A 323 23.71 -17.70 -1.47
CA GLY A 323 25.17 -17.75 -1.65
C GLY A 323 25.88 -16.61 -0.91
N ARG A 324 26.70 -15.85 -1.67
CA ARG A 324 27.41 -14.65 -1.15
C ARG A 324 26.49 -13.49 -0.76
N HIS A 325 25.25 -13.48 -1.30
CA HIS A 325 24.27 -12.43 -1.07
C HIS A 325 23.38 -12.71 0.15
N ALA A 326 23.63 -13.77 0.92
CA ALA A 326 22.88 -14.05 2.13
C ALA A 326 22.99 -12.90 3.15
N LEU A 327 21.88 -12.60 3.81
CA LEU A 327 21.84 -11.60 4.88
C LEU A 327 22.57 -12.15 6.11
N ARG A 328 23.53 -11.38 6.67
CA ARG A 328 24.36 -11.83 7.79
C ARG A 328 24.66 -10.70 8.76
N GLY A 329 25.12 -11.10 9.96
CA GLY A 329 25.58 -10.18 11.00
C GLY A 329 24.48 -9.24 11.47
N ALA A 330 24.84 -7.99 11.74
CA ALA A 330 23.93 -6.97 12.27
C ALA A 330 22.69 -6.73 11.40
N TRP A 331 22.82 -6.84 10.08
CA TRP A 331 21.68 -6.66 9.16
C TRP A 331 20.66 -7.79 9.23
N ALA A 332 21.10 -9.03 9.51
CA ALA A 332 20.18 -10.14 9.72
C ALA A 332 19.39 -9.94 11.02
N TRP A 333 20.08 -9.57 12.09
CA TRP A 333 19.43 -9.26 13.35
C TRP A 333 18.48 -8.07 13.26
N ALA A 334 18.87 -7.00 12.58
CA ALA A 334 17.99 -5.84 12.34
C ALA A 334 16.71 -6.24 11.59
N ALA A 335 16.82 -7.09 10.56
CA ALA A 335 15.65 -7.57 9.82
C ALA A 335 14.74 -8.47 10.68
N VAL A 336 15.32 -9.35 11.50
CA VAL A 336 14.55 -10.20 12.44
C VAL A 336 13.86 -9.34 13.50
N ILE A 337 14.56 -8.40 14.13
CA ILE A 337 14.02 -7.50 15.15
C ILE A 337 12.88 -6.66 14.56
N ALA A 338 13.07 -6.09 13.36
CA ALA A 338 12.03 -5.34 12.69
C ALA A 338 10.78 -6.20 12.40
N THR A 339 10.98 -7.44 11.91
CA THR A 339 9.86 -8.36 11.64
C THR A 339 9.12 -8.74 12.92
N VAL A 340 9.87 -9.10 13.99
CA VAL A 340 9.27 -9.44 15.29
C VAL A 340 8.56 -8.22 15.87
N GLY A 341 9.16 -7.03 15.76
CA GLY A 341 8.54 -5.77 16.18
C GLY A 341 7.19 -5.56 15.49
N ILE A 342 7.12 -5.70 14.16
CA ILE A 342 5.87 -5.56 13.39
C ILE A 342 4.83 -6.60 13.87
N VAL A 343 5.21 -7.88 14.02
CA VAL A 343 4.30 -8.93 14.52
C VAL A 343 3.73 -8.60 15.90
N LEU A 344 4.56 -8.08 16.80
CA LEU A 344 4.11 -7.67 18.14
C LEU A 344 3.18 -6.46 18.08
N LEU A 345 3.47 -5.49 17.21
CA LEU A 345 2.65 -4.32 17.00
C LEU A 345 1.28 -4.69 16.40
N ASP A 346 1.24 -5.60 15.41
CA ASP A 346 0.00 -6.13 14.86
C ASP A 346 -0.82 -6.89 15.91
N GLY A 347 -0.14 -7.67 16.76
CA GLY A 347 -0.78 -8.36 17.88
C GLY A 347 -1.39 -7.37 18.89
N TYR A 348 -0.70 -6.28 19.18
CA TYR A 348 -1.19 -5.23 20.08
C TYR A 348 -2.44 -4.53 19.47
N LEU A 349 -2.41 -4.18 18.19
CA LEU A 349 -3.55 -3.60 17.48
C LEU A 349 -4.80 -4.48 17.55
N LEU A 350 -4.62 -5.81 17.39
CA LEU A 350 -5.75 -6.75 17.49
C LEU A 350 -6.35 -6.78 18.89
N VAL A 351 -5.52 -6.77 19.93
CA VAL A 351 -6.01 -6.77 21.32
C VAL A 351 -6.78 -5.48 21.60
N ASP A 352 -6.25 -4.34 21.18
CA ASP A 352 -6.87 -3.03 21.39
C ASP A 352 -8.21 -2.87 20.65
N MET A 353 -8.38 -3.53 19.49
CA MET A 353 -9.65 -3.54 18.76
C MET A 353 -10.73 -4.43 19.39
N VAL A 354 -10.36 -5.38 20.23
CA VAL A 354 -11.29 -6.36 20.83
C VAL A 354 -11.68 -5.97 22.26
N VAL A 355 -10.86 -5.19 22.93
CA VAL A 355 -11.08 -4.70 24.31
C VAL A 355 -11.69 -3.32 24.29
#